data_9d2b89b8c5f339e9262d9c4c2a9fb316
#
_entry.id   9d2b89b8c5f339e9262d9c4c2a9fb316
#
_cell.length_a   1.000
_cell.length_b   1.000
_cell.length_c   1.000
_cell.angle_alpha   90.00
_cell.angle_beta   90.00
_cell.angle_gamma   90.00
#
_symmetry.space_group_name_H-M   'P 1'
#
loop_
_entity.id
_entity.type
_entity.pdbx_description
1 polymer ?
#
loop_
_entity_poly.entity_id
_entity_poly.type
_entity_poly.pdbx_seq_one_letter_code
_entity_poly.pdbx_strand_id
1 'polypeptide(L)'
;MNANLIAVESIEILESLFDQSHQKPVVLFKHSTTCGISAGVLREVSSVDGNIHMIVMQTHQPLAKAIAERTGIRHESPQAIVIKDGQPVYSASHYDIEPKELASYLAAAQ
;
A
#
# COMPACT_ATOMS: atom_id res chain seq x y z
N MET A 1 3.66 11.88 -14.24
CA MET A 1 3.05 12.39 -13.02
C MET A 1 3.41 11.48 -11.88
N ASN A 2 3.36 11.99 -10.68
CA ASN A 2 3.92 11.29 -9.55
C ASN A 2 2.88 11.02 -8.47
N ALA A 3 3.06 9.93 -7.75
CA ALA A 3 2.20 9.57 -6.65
C ALA A 3 2.40 10.54 -5.48
N ASN A 4 1.32 10.78 -4.73
CA ASN A 4 1.41 11.35 -3.40
C ASN A 4 1.72 10.22 -2.45
N LEU A 5 2.94 10.19 -1.91
CA LEU A 5 3.33 9.19 -0.92
C LEU A 5 2.96 9.72 0.46
N ILE A 6 1.95 9.11 1.06
CA ILE A 6 1.40 9.57 2.34
C ILE A 6 1.76 8.57 3.42
N ALA A 7 2.49 9.03 4.42
CA ALA A 7 2.94 8.16 5.50
C ALA A 7 1.76 7.69 6.37
N VAL A 8 1.75 6.40 6.69
CA VAL A 8 0.80 5.82 7.64
C VAL A 8 1.57 5.52 8.91
N GLU A 9 1.30 6.26 9.97
CA GLU A 9 2.14 6.27 11.16
C GLU A 9 1.41 5.81 12.44
N SER A 10 0.14 5.41 12.33
CA SER A 10 -0.61 4.96 13.51
C SER A 10 -1.70 3.98 13.11
N ILE A 11 -2.14 3.20 14.10
CA ILE A 11 -3.27 2.28 13.91
C ILE A 11 -4.55 3.06 13.58
N GLU A 12 -4.74 4.24 14.19
CA GLU A 12 -5.90 5.07 13.94
C GLU A 12 -5.97 5.52 12.48
N ILE A 13 -4.82 5.92 11.92
CA ILE A 13 -4.76 6.30 10.51
C ILE A 13 -5.06 5.08 9.63
N LEU A 14 -4.49 3.93 9.96
CA LEU A 14 -4.73 2.70 9.21
C LEU A 14 -6.22 2.36 9.21
N GLU A 15 -6.88 2.42 10.37
CA GLU A 15 -8.31 2.12 10.47
C GLU A 15 -9.13 3.10 9.63
N SER A 16 -8.75 4.38 9.62
CA SER A 16 -9.46 5.36 8.79
C SER A 16 -9.33 5.05 7.31
N LEU A 17 -8.21 4.46 6.89
CA LEU A 17 -8.03 4.06 5.50
C LEU A 17 -8.92 2.88 5.12
N PHE A 18 -9.11 1.92 6.02
CA PHE A 18 -10.06 0.84 5.79
C PHE A 18 -11.49 1.40 5.67
N ASP A 19 -11.83 2.40 6.48
CA ASP A 19 -13.14 3.06 6.36
C ASP A 19 -13.28 3.78 5.02
N GLN A 20 -12.26 4.51 4.60
CA GLN A 20 -12.26 5.20 3.29
C GLN A 20 -12.43 4.24 2.13
N SER A 21 -11.98 3.00 2.28
CA SER A 21 -12.05 2.01 1.22
C SER A 21 -13.48 1.64 0.82
N HIS A 22 -14.48 2.01 1.64
CA HIS A 22 -15.87 1.82 1.28
C HIS A 22 -16.34 2.83 0.23
N GLN A 23 -15.57 3.90 0.02
CA GLN A 23 -15.92 4.93 -0.96
C GLN A 23 -15.04 4.88 -2.19
N LYS A 24 -13.74 4.59 -2.02
CA LYS A 24 -12.81 4.47 -3.13
C LYS A 24 -11.66 3.55 -2.74
N PRO A 25 -11.01 2.89 -3.72
CA PRO A 25 -9.89 2.01 -3.42
C PRO A 25 -8.76 2.75 -2.71
N VAL A 26 -8.13 2.06 -1.77
CA VAL A 26 -6.99 2.58 -1.01
C VAL A 26 -5.79 1.69 -1.31
N VAL A 27 -4.67 2.30 -1.69
CA VAL A 27 -3.43 1.56 -1.94
C VAL A 27 -2.52 1.68 -0.74
N LEU A 28 -2.17 0.54 -0.16
CA LEU A 28 -1.19 0.46 0.91
C LEU A 28 0.12 -0.08 0.32
N PHE A 29 1.24 0.56 0.64
CA PHE A 29 2.55 0.13 0.19
C PHE A 29 3.49 0.00 1.38
N LYS A 30 3.96 -1.22 1.62
CA LYS A 30 4.94 -1.50 2.68
C LYS A 30 6.34 -1.35 2.11
N HIS A 31 7.14 -0.50 2.72
CA HIS A 31 8.48 -0.15 2.24
C HIS A 31 9.53 -0.43 3.31
N SER A 32 10.62 -1.06 2.90
CA SER A 32 11.79 -1.26 3.75
C SER A 32 12.92 -0.34 3.26
N THR A 33 13.39 0.55 4.14
CA THR A 33 14.44 1.51 3.78
C THR A 33 15.81 0.88 3.60
N THR A 34 16.00 -0.37 4.08
CA THR A 34 17.28 -1.07 3.99
C THR A 34 17.30 -2.13 2.89
N CYS A 35 16.22 -2.29 2.15
CA CYS A 35 16.12 -3.30 1.10
C CYS A 35 16.25 -2.65 -0.28
N GLY A 36 17.24 -3.06 -1.07
CA GLY A 36 17.46 -2.52 -2.41
C GLY A 36 16.29 -2.80 -3.35
N ILE A 37 15.65 -3.96 -3.22
CA ILE A 37 14.45 -4.29 -4.01
C ILE A 37 13.34 -3.29 -3.70
N SER A 38 13.16 -2.96 -2.42
CA SER A 38 12.12 -2.03 -2.01
C SER A 38 12.35 -0.64 -2.59
N ALA A 39 13.61 -0.20 -2.63
CA ALA A 39 13.95 1.11 -3.21
C ALA A 39 13.62 1.17 -4.71
N GLY A 40 13.93 0.10 -5.45
CA GLY A 40 13.62 0.01 -6.87
C GLY A 40 12.12 0.00 -7.14
N VAL A 41 11.38 -0.79 -6.36
CA VAL A 41 9.93 -0.87 -6.48
C VAL A 41 9.28 0.46 -6.11
N LEU A 42 9.78 1.13 -5.07
CA LEU A 42 9.26 2.44 -4.68
C LEU A 42 9.38 3.44 -5.82
N ARG A 43 10.49 3.41 -6.55
CA ARG A 43 10.69 4.28 -7.70
C ARG A 43 9.61 4.05 -8.76
N GLU A 44 9.29 2.79 -9.05
CA GLU A 44 8.26 2.46 -10.03
C GLU A 44 6.86 2.83 -9.54
N VAL A 45 6.56 2.54 -8.29
CA VAL A 45 5.27 2.87 -7.68
C VAL A 45 5.06 4.39 -7.63
N SER A 46 6.14 5.14 -7.44
CA SER A 46 6.07 6.61 -7.39
C SER A 46 5.65 7.25 -8.70
N SER A 47 5.69 6.51 -9.81
CA SER A 47 5.24 7.03 -11.10
C SER A 47 3.72 6.96 -11.29
N VAL A 48 3.03 6.26 -10.42
CA VAL A 48 1.57 6.10 -10.49
C VAL A 48 0.89 7.40 -10.03
N ASP A 49 -0.18 7.79 -10.72
CA ASP A 49 -0.95 8.98 -10.35
C ASP A 49 -1.94 8.62 -9.24
N GLY A 50 -1.87 9.35 -8.13
CA GLY A 50 -2.81 9.19 -7.04
C GLY A 50 -2.14 9.05 -5.69
N ASN A 51 -2.92 8.71 -4.69
CA ASN A 51 -2.44 8.58 -3.31
C ASN A 51 -1.97 7.16 -3.03
N ILE A 52 -0.72 7.04 -2.60
CA ILE A 52 -0.14 5.77 -2.15
C ILE A 52 0.17 5.93 -0.67
N HIS A 53 -0.46 5.12 0.16
CA HIS A 53 -0.29 5.18 1.61
C HIS A 53 0.83 4.24 2.02
N MET A 54 1.95 4.82 2.46
CA MET A 54 3.19 4.08 2.66
C MET A 54 3.46 3.80 4.14
N ILE A 55 3.76 2.54 4.45
CA ILE A 55 4.17 2.11 5.78
C ILE A 55 5.65 1.75 5.74
N VAL A 56 6.47 2.44 6.54
CA VAL A 56 7.90 2.16 6.64
C VAL A 56 8.12 1.09 7.70
N MET A 57 8.65 -0.05 7.28
CA MET A 57 8.74 -1.24 8.13
C MET A 57 9.63 -1.06 9.36
N GLN A 58 10.73 -0.32 9.24
CA GLN A 58 11.68 -0.15 10.33
C GLN A 58 11.10 0.59 11.52
N THR A 59 10.13 1.47 11.29
CA THR A 59 9.58 2.34 12.34
C THR A 59 8.16 1.97 12.74
N HIS A 60 7.46 1.17 11.93
CA HIS A 60 6.03 0.91 12.14
C HIS A 60 5.66 -0.57 11.98
N GLN A 61 6.45 -1.46 12.60
CA GLN A 61 6.20 -2.89 12.51
C GLN A 61 4.81 -3.32 13.01
N PRO A 62 4.24 -2.74 14.08
CA PRO A 62 2.89 -3.12 14.50
C PRO A 62 1.84 -2.91 13.43
N LEU A 63 2.05 -1.93 12.52
CA LEU A 63 1.12 -1.70 11.41
C LEU A 63 1.15 -2.86 10.42
N ALA A 64 2.33 -3.41 10.14
CA ALA A 64 2.46 -4.56 9.26
C ALA A 64 1.67 -5.75 9.80
N LYS A 65 1.75 -5.98 11.10
CA LYS A 65 1.00 -7.06 11.75
C LYS A 65 -0.51 -6.82 11.64
N ALA A 66 -0.95 -5.59 11.90
CA ALA A 66 -2.36 -5.23 11.81
C ALA A 66 -2.90 -5.43 10.40
N ILE A 67 -2.13 -5.04 9.39
CA ILE A 67 -2.52 -5.23 7.99
C ILE A 67 -2.67 -6.71 7.66
N ALA A 68 -1.72 -7.54 8.09
CA ALA A 68 -1.79 -8.98 7.85
C ALA A 68 -3.02 -9.59 8.51
N GLU A 69 -3.34 -9.17 9.73
CA GLU A 69 -4.52 -9.67 10.45
C GLU A 69 -5.82 -9.23 9.80
N ARG A 70 -5.89 -7.96 9.35
CA ARG A 70 -7.09 -7.41 8.71
C ARG A 70 -7.32 -8.02 7.32
N THR A 71 -6.27 -8.29 6.56
CA THR A 71 -6.40 -8.74 5.17
C THR A 71 -6.29 -10.24 4.99
N GLY A 72 -5.71 -10.95 5.96
CA GLY A 72 -5.39 -12.36 5.78
C GLY A 72 -4.22 -12.61 4.84
N ILE A 73 -3.52 -11.55 4.43
CA ILE A 73 -2.38 -11.65 3.51
C ILE A 73 -1.09 -11.70 4.31
N ARG A 74 -0.27 -12.71 4.02
CA ARG A 74 1.03 -12.87 4.69
C ARG A 74 1.89 -11.63 4.49
N HIS A 75 2.52 -11.18 5.56
CA HIS A 75 3.41 -10.02 5.51
C HIS A 75 4.62 -10.28 4.63
N GLU A 76 4.87 -9.37 3.69
CA GLU A 76 6.10 -9.30 2.89
C GLU A 76 6.45 -7.84 2.69
N SER A 77 7.70 -7.55 2.28
CA SER A 77 8.15 -6.18 2.03
C SER A 77 9.23 -6.21 0.94
N PRO A 78 9.12 -5.41 -0.14
CA PRO A 78 8.01 -4.50 -0.42
C PRO A 78 6.74 -5.25 -0.79
N GLN A 79 5.60 -4.70 -0.40
CA GLN A 79 4.31 -5.30 -0.71
C GLN A 79 3.28 -4.20 -0.94
N ALA A 80 2.50 -4.34 -1.99
CA ALA A 80 1.38 -3.44 -2.27
C ALA A 80 0.08 -4.20 -2.11
N ILE A 81 -0.88 -3.57 -1.43
CA ILE A 81 -2.22 -4.14 -1.21
C ILE A 81 -3.24 -3.06 -1.53
N VAL A 82 -4.22 -3.39 -2.37
CA VAL A 82 -5.33 -2.49 -2.63
C VAL A 82 -6.53 -2.96 -1.83
N ILE A 83 -7.10 -2.05 -1.04
CA ILE A 83 -8.26 -2.31 -0.19
C ILE A 83 -9.48 -1.63 -0.81
N LYS A 84 -10.57 -2.38 -0.95
CA LYS A 84 -11.85 -1.87 -1.43
C LYS A 84 -12.95 -2.52 -0.61
N ASP A 85 -13.86 -1.69 -0.08
CA ASP A 85 -14.95 -2.16 0.80
C ASP A 85 -14.44 -2.96 2.00
N GLY A 86 -13.31 -2.52 2.57
CA GLY A 86 -12.70 -3.15 3.74
C GLY A 86 -11.97 -4.45 3.45
N GLN A 87 -11.86 -4.86 2.18
CA GLN A 87 -11.27 -6.13 1.79
C GLN A 87 -10.15 -5.95 0.79
N PRO A 88 -9.13 -6.83 0.80
CA PRO A 88 -8.09 -6.76 -0.22
C PRO A 88 -8.64 -7.24 -1.56
N VAL A 89 -8.41 -6.47 -2.60
CA VAL A 89 -8.82 -6.81 -3.97
C VAL A 89 -7.62 -7.04 -4.88
N TYR A 90 -6.42 -6.68 -4.42
CA TYR A 90 -5.17 -6.90 -5.14
C TYR A 90 -4.04 -6.95 -4.13
N SER A 91 -3.08 -7.84 -4.34
CA SER A 91 -1.85 -7.83 -3.56
C SER A 91 -0.71 -8.39 -4.40
N ALA A 92 0.47 -7.85 -4.22
CA ALA A 92 1.68 -8.33 -4.85
C ALA A 92 2.89 -7.92 -4.03
N SER A 93 3.97 -8.70 -4.16
CA SER A 93 5.18 -8.49 -3.38
C SER A 93 6.39 -8.43 -4.30
N HIS A 94 7.41 -7.69 -3.86
CA HIS A 94 8.70 -7.60 -4.55
C HIS A 94 8.51 -7.14 -5.99
N TYR A 95 9.14 -7.83 -6.95
CA TYR A 95 9.06 -7.44 -8.36
C TYR A 95 7.73 -7.80 -9.02
N ASP A 96 6.84 -8.52 -8.31
CA ASP A 96 5.50 -8.81 -8.83
C ASP A 96 4.57 -7.61 -8.72
N ILE A 97 4.95 -6.58 -7.98
CA ILE A 97 4.15 -5.36 -7.87
C ILE A 97 4.14 -4.65 -9.22
N GLU A 98 2.95 -4.48 -9.78
CA GLU A 98 2.78 -3.85 -11.08
C GLU A 98 2.14 -2.46 -10.95
N PRO A 99 2.91 -1.40 -11.25
CA PRO A 99 2.36 -0.03 -11.16
C PRO A 99 1.09 0.17 -11.99
N LYS A 100 0.98 -0.50 -13.13
CA LYS A 100 -0.22 -0.40 -13.98
C LYS A 100 -1.47 -0.91 -13.28
N GLU A 101 -1.33 -1.97 -12.48
CA GLU A 101 -2.45 -2.49 -11.71
C GLU A 101 -2.89 -1.50 -10.64
N LEU A 102 -1.93 -0.92 -9.93
CA LEU A 102 -2.25 0.11 -8.93
C LEU A 102 -2.92 1.30 -9.59
N ALA A 103 -2.42 1.72 -10.75
CA ALA A 103 -3.00 2.85 -11.49
C ALA A 103 -4.44 2.55 -11.90
N SER A 104 -4.74 1.32 -12.30
CA SER A 104 -6.09 0.98 -12.74
C SER A 104 -7.10 1.05 -11.58
N TYR A 105 -6.72 0.61 -10.39
CA TYR A 105 -7.59 0.74 -9.22
C TYR A 105 -7.81 2.21 -8.85
N LEU A 106 -6.76 3.02 -8.88
CA LEU A 106 -6.87 4.43 -8.55
C LEU A 106 -7.70 5.20 -9.59
N ALA A 107 -7.57 4.87 -10.87
CA ALA A 107 -8.36 5.48 -11.92
C ALA A 107 -9.83 5.15 -11.80
N ALA A 108 -10.16 3.94 -11.37
CA ALA A 108 -11.55 3.50 -11.19
C ALA A 108 -12.28 4.27 -10.08
N ALA A 109 -11.52 4.98 -9.22
CA ALA A 109 -12.07 5.75 -8.11
C ALA A 109 -12.59 7.12 -8.51
N GLN A 110 -12.38 7.51 -9.77
CA GLN A 110 -12.74 8.84 -10.25
C GLN A 110 -14.08 8.85 -11.00
#